data_0ca8b6cfc89e5e9dc1584bbb77f3fde9
#
_entry.id   0ca8b6cfc89e5e9dc1584bbb77f3fde9
#
_cell.length_a   1.000
_cell.length_b   1.000
_cell.length_c   1.000
_cell.angle_alpha   90.00
_cell.angle_beta   90.00
_cell.angle_gamma   90.00
#
_symmetry.space_group_name_H-M   'P 1'
#
loop_
_entity.id
_entity.type
_entity.pdbx_description
1 polymer ?
#
loop_
_entity_poly.entity_id
_entity_poly.type
_entity_poly.pdbx_seq_one_letter_code
_entity_poly.pdbx_strand_id
1 'polypeptide(L)'
;MPKPYDPSMSGDLDELAAYVARSSGLDPSQARRIVDDVLSYLNESPEDFVRRRHAALLRLGRRNPEIYATIAAELTERRFPAPAWSLRQIRRIIYG
;
A
#
# COMPACT_ATOMS: atom_id res chain seq x y z
N MET A 1 -31.32 -9.00 -1.29
CA MET A 1 -30.73 -9.96 -2.22
C MET A 1 -29.37 -9.49 -2.63
N PRO A 2 -28.33 -10.29 -2.43
CA PRO A 2 -26.99 -9.89 -2.84
C PRO A 2 -26.96 -9.72 -4.36
N LYS A 3 -26.29 -8.67 -4.82
CA LYS A 3 -26.10 -8.46 -6.24
C LYS A 3 -25.19 -9.55 -6.82
N PRO A 4 -25.38 -9.95 -8.08
CA PRO A 4 -24.42 -10.82 -8.72
C PRO A 4 -23.04 -10.17 -8.70
N TYR A 5 -22.02 -10.99 -8.74
CA TYR A 5 -20.64 -10.51 -8.71
C TYR A 5 -20.40 -9.55 -9.88
N ASP A 6 -19.94 -8.35 -9.56
CA ASP A 6 -19.56 -7.32 -10.51
C ASP A 6 -18.11 -6.93 -10.26
N PRO A 7 -17.17 -7.26 -11.16
CA PRO A 7 -15.76 -6.97 -10.97
C PRO A 7 -15.45 -5.48 -10.79
N SER A 8 -16.31 -4.59 -11.30
CA SER A 8 -16.12 -3.16 -11.16
C SER A 8 -16.53 -2.63 -9.79
N MET A 9 -17.36 -3.38 -9.04
CA MET A 9 -17.95 -2.93 -7.77
C MET A 9 -17.61 -3.80 -6.57
N SER A 10 -17.07 -5.00 -6.78
CA SER A 10 -16.79 -5.95 -5.70
C SER A 10 -15.35 -6.43 -5.68
N GLY A 11 -14.43 -5.59 -6.13
CA GLY A 11 -13.02 -5.86 -6.01
C GLY A 11 -12.55 -5.80 -4.56
N ASP A 12 -11.36 -6.31 -4.33
CA ASP A 12 -10.74 -6.36 -3.01
C ASP A 12 -10.67 -4.98 -2.35
N LEU A 13 -10.36 -3.94 -3.12
CA LEU A 13 -10.28 -2.57 -2.59
C LEU A 13 -11.64 -2.02 -2.20
N ASP A 14 -12.69 -2.40 -2.91
CA ASP A 14 -14.05 -2.01 -2.53
C ASP A 14 -14.47 -2.70 -1.24
N GLU A 15 -14.10 -3.95 -1.05
CA GLU A 15 -14.33 -4.68 0.20
C GLU A 15 -13.57 -4.05 1.37
N LEU A 16 -12.33 -3.65 1.14
CA LEU A 16 -11.53 -2.95 2.14
C LEU A 16 -12.18 -1.61 2.51
N ALA A 17 -12.61 -0.83 1.52
CA ALA A 17 -13.27 0.44 1.77
C ALA A 17 -14.56 0.26 2.57
N ALA A 18 -15.34 -0.77 2.26
CA ALA A 18 -16.55 -1.09 3.01
C ALA A 18 -16.23 -1.47 4.47
N TYR A 19 -15.18 -2.24 4.66
CA TYR A 19 -14.72 -2.59 6.02
C TYR A 19 -14.30 -1.35 6.80
N VAL A 20 -13.52 -0.46 6.18
CA VAL A 20 -13.08 0.79 6.82
C VAL A 20 -14.28 1.67 7.18
N ALA A 21 -15.26 1.76 6.29
CA ALA A 21 -16.48 2.52 6.56
C ALA A 21 -17.20 1.99 7.80
N ARG A 22 -17.36 0.67 7.90
CA ARG A 22 -18.04 0.06 9.05
C ARG A 22 -17.26 0.23 10.35
N SER A 23 -15.94 0.05 10.30
CA SER A 23 -15.12 0.09 11.51
C SER A 23 -14.89 1.51 12.03
N SER A 24 -14.95 2.52 11.16
CA SER A 24 -14.65 3.92 11.53
C SER A 24 -15.89 4.79 11.64
N GLY A 25 -17.04 4.31 11.20
CA GLY A 25 -18.26 5.11 11.15
C GLY A 25 -18.27 6.15 10.04
N LEU A 26 -17.33 6.07 9.09
CA LEU A 26 -17.29 6.99 7.97
C LEU A 26 -18.31 6.61 6.90
N ASP A 27 -18.73 7.61 6.14
CA ASP A 27 -19.49 7.39 4.92
C ASP A 27 -18.67 6.56 3.94
N PRO A 28 -19.29 5.63 3.15
CA PRO A 28 -18.54 4.79 2.21
C PRO A 28 -17.67 5.56 1.21
N SER A 29 -18.14 6.71 0.73
CA SER A 29 -17.34 7.51 -0.20
C SER A 29 -16.13 8.15 0.48
N GLN A 30 -16.25 8.57 1.72
CA GLN A 30 -15.13 9.07 2.51
C GLN A 30 -14.12 7.97 2.81
N ALA A 31 -14.58 6.78 3.19
CA ALA A 31 -13.73 5.63 3.44
C ALA A 31 -12.95 5.25 2.18
N ARG A 32 -13.59 5.21 1.02
CA ARG A 32 -12.95 4.92 -0.25
C ARG A 32 -11.86 5.94 -0.59
N ARG A 33 -12.15 7.21 -0.35
CA ARG A 33 -11.18 8.28 -0.59
C ARG A 33 -9.94 8.11 0.29
N ILE A 34 -10.13 7.78 1.57
CA ILE A 34 -9.01 7.56 2.49
C ILE A 34 -8.20 6.34 2.05
N VAL A 35 -8.86 5.24 1.67
CA VAL A 35 -8.18 4.05 1.16
C VAL A 35 -7.34 4.40 -0.07
N ASP A 36 -7.91 5.15 -1.02
CA ASP A 36 -7.19 5.56 -2.22
C ASP A 36 -5.97 6.45 -1.89
N ASP A 37 -6.11 7.37 -0.95
CA ASP A 37 -5.02 8.24 -0.51
C ASP A 37 -3.87 7.42 0.11
N VAL A 38 -4.20 6.47 0.98
CA VAL A 38 -3.21 5.58 1.60
C VAL A 38 -2.50 4.75 0.54
N LEU A 39 -3.26 4.16 -0.39
CA LEU A 39 -2.69 3.34 -1.45
C LEU A 39 -1.79 4.16 -2.38
N SER A 40 -2.19 5.39 -2.69
CA SER A 40 -1.35 6.28 -3.49
C SER A 40 -0.02 6.58 -2.80
N TYR A 41 -0.06 6.81 -1.50
CA TYR A 41 1.15 7.01 -0.69
C TYR A 41 2.04 5.78 -0.71
N LEU A 42 1.45 4.58 -0.63
CA LEU A 42 2.20 3.33 -0.59
C LEU A 42 2.63 2.84 -1.97
N ASN A 43 2.23 3.51 -3.04
CA ASN A 43 2.51 3.07 -4.42
C ASN A 43 3.83 3.63 -4.95
N GLU A 44 4.89 3.48 -4.19
CA GLU A 44 6.23 3.83 -4.66
C GLU A 44 7.13 2.60 -4.56
N SER A 45 8.17 2.56 -5.40
CA SER A 45 9.15 1.47 -5.35
C SER A 45 10.03 1.57 -4.11
N PRO A 46 10.65 0.47 -3.66
CA PRO A 46 11.63 0.54 -2.58
C PRO A 46 12.75 1.54 -2.86
N GLU A 47 13.21 1.61 -4.10
CA GLU A 47 14.28 2.54 -4.51
C GLU A 47 13.84 3.99 -4.37
N ASP A 48 12.64 4.30 -4.83
CA ASP A 48 12.10 5.66 -4.71
C ASP A 48 11.85 6.04 -3.26
N PHE A 49 11.39 5.10 -2.45
CA PHE A 49 11.25 5.30 -1.00
C PHE A 49 12.59 5.66 -0.36
N VAL A 50 13.64 4.91 -0.67
CA VAL A 50 14.97 5.18 -0.12
C VAL A 50 15.44 6.59 -0.51
N ARG A 51 15.31 6.96 -1.78
CA ARG A 51 15.72 8.30 -2.26
C ARG A 51 14.94 9.40 -1.57
N ARG A 52 13.64 9.24 -1.45
CA ARG A 52 12.77 10.23 -0.79
C ARG A 52 13.10 10.40 0.68
N ARG A 53 13.28 9.28 1.40
CA ARG A 53 13.63 9.33 2.83
C ARG A 53 15.02 9.91 3.06
N HIS A 54 15.97 9.56 2.23
CA HIS A 54 17.31 10.12 2.32
C HIS A 54 17.27 11.64 2.18
N ALA A 55 16.59 12.17 1.17
CA ALA A 55 16.47 13.61 0.98
C ALA A 55 15.78 14.28 2.17
N ALA A 56 14.72 13.68 2.70
CA ALA A 56 13.99 14.25 3.83
C ALA A 56 14.84 14.28 5.11
N LEU A 57 15.59 13.22 5.39
CA LEU A 57 16.43 13.15 6.58
C LEU A 57 17.65 14.08 6.48
N LEU A 58 18.20 14.26 5.27
CA LEU A 58 19.24 15.26 5.03
C LEU A 58 18.74 16.66 5.37
N ARG A 59 17.52 17.00 4.95
CA ARG A 59 16.93 18.32 5.26
C ARG A 59 16.74 18.53 6.76
N LEU A 60 16.59 17.45 7.52
CA LEU A 60 16.52 17.51 8.98
C LEU A 60 17.89 17.59 9.65
N GLY A 61 18.97 17.62 8.88
CA GLY A 61 20.33 17.73 9.41
C GLY A 61 20.93 16.41 9.86
N ARG A 62 20.32 15.27 9.49
CA ARG A 62 20.86 13.98 9.83
C ARG A 62 22.08 13.63 8.97
N ARG A 63 22.98 12.81 9.52
CA ARG A 63 24.18 12.33 8.82
C ARG A 63 23.92 10.97 8.20
N ASN A 64 24.65 10.65 7.12
CA ASN A 64 24.45 9.43 6.36
C ASN A 64 24.43 8.15 7.21
N PRO A 65 25.32 7.91 8.17
CA PRO A 65 25.23 6.68 8.98
C PRO A 65 23.89 6.55 9.70
N GLU A 66 23.39 7.64 10.28
CA GLU A 66 22.07 7.66 10.93
C GLU A 66 20.94 7.47 9.92
N ILE A 67 21.05 8.11 8.77
CA ILE A 67 20.05 8.01 7.70
C ILE A 67 19.94 6.57 7.24
N TYR A 68 21.06 5.91 6.97
CA TYR A 68 21.03 4.52 6.50
C TYR A 68 20.41 3.58 7.52
N ALA A 69 20.72 3.75 8.79
CA ALA A 69 20.14 2.94 9.85
C ALA A 69 18.63 3.18 9.96
N THR A 70 18.20 4.43 9.86
CA THR A 70 16.78 4.79 9.90
C THR A 70 16.01 4.21 8.73
N ILE A 71 16.55 4.34 7.52
CA ILE A 71 15.91 3.80 6.31
C ILE A 71 15.84 2.27 6.37
N ALA A 72 16.91 1.63 6.82
CA ALA A 72 16.92 0.17 6.96
C ALA A 72 15.81 -0.31 7.90
N ALA A 73 15.59 0.38 9.02
CA ALA A 73 14.53 0.06 9.95
C ALA A 73 13.14 0.32 9.31
N GLU A 74 12.97 1.44 8.63
CA GLU A 74 11.71 1.78 7.97
C GLU A 74 11.35 0.78 6.87
N LEU A 75 12.34 0.28 6.13
CA LEU A 75 12.12 -0.71 5.07
C LEU A 75 11.51 -2.01 5.59
N THR A 76 11.79 -2.39 6.83
CA THR A 76 11.22 -3.61 7.40
C THR A 76 9.73 -3.48 7.71
N GLU A 77 9.24 -2.26 7.88
CA GLU A 77 7.84 -1.99 8.21
C GLU A 77 7.02 -1.46 7.04
N ARG A 78 7.69 -0.91 6.03
CA ARG A 78 7.05 -0.27 4.88
C ARG A 78 6.49 -1.32 3.92
N ARG A 79 5.26 -1.08 3.46
CA ARG A 79 4.64 -1.91 2.44
C ARG A 79 4.93 -1.34 1.05
N PHE A 80 5.20 -2.23 0.09
CA PHE A 80 5.45 -1.86 -1.29
C PHE A 80 4.53 -2.64 -2.22
N PRO A 81 4.24 -2.10 -3.42
CA PRO A 81 3.44 -2.84 -4.39
C PRO A 81 4.08 -4.17 -4.74
N ALA A 82 3.25 -5.20 -4.89
CA ALA A 82 3.72 -6.49 -5.35
C ALA A 82 4.17 -6.40 -6.81
N PRO A 83 5.18 -7.18 -7.21
CA PRO A 83 5.54 -7.26 -8.62
C PRO A 83 4.37 -7.82 -9.45
N ALA A 84 4.36 -7.47 -10.74
CA ALA A 84 3.36 -8.01 -11.65
C ALA A 84 3.63 -9.50 -11.88
N TRP A 85 2.74 -10.35 -11.42
CA TRP A 85 2.85 -11.80 -11.59
C TRP A 85 2.08 -12.27 -12.80
N SER A 86 2.66 -13.21 -13.54
CA SER A 86 1.98 -13.88 -14.64
C SER A 86 0.91 -14.86 -14.10
N LEU A 87 -0.02 -15.25 -14.96
CA LEU A 87 -1.01 -16.26 -14.60
C LEU A 87 -0.35 -17.57 -14.16
N ARG A 88 0.76 -17.92 -14.81
CA ARG A 88 1.53 -19.12 -14.46
C ARG A 88 2.08 -19.04 -13.03
N GLN A 89 2.62 -17.89 -12.65
CA GLN A 89 3.13 -17.68 -11.29
C GLN A 89 2.01 -17.70 -10.25
N ILE A 90 0.88 -17.08 -10.54
CA ILE A 90 -0.30 -17.09 -9.67
C ILE A 90 -0.78 -18.53 -9.46
N ARG A 91 -0.89 -19.29 -10.54
CA ARG A 91 -1.32 -20.67 -10.47
C ARG A 91 -0.39 -21.53 -9.64
N ARG A 92 0.92 -21.30 -9.76
CA ARG A 92 1.92 -22.00 -8.97
C ARG A 92 1.76 -21.73 -7.47
N ILE A 93 1.44 -20.51 -7.09
CA ILE A 93 1.22 -20.15 -5.69
C ILE A 93 0.00 -20.90 -5.13
N ILE A 94 -1.07 -20.99 -5.90
CA ILE A 94 -2.32 -21.62 -5.46
C ILE A 94 -2.15 -23.14 -5.32
N TYR A 95 -1.51 -23.77 -6.29
CA TYR A 95 -1.46 -25.24 -6.39
C TYR A 95 -0.08 -25.84 -6.05
N GLY A 96 0.91 -25.04 -5.81
CA GLY A 96 2.24 -25.48 -5.42
C GLY A 96 3.20 -25.73 -6.57
#